data_eabf2b3964038440c47c6447432b9668
#
_entry.id   eabf2b3964038440c47c6447432b9668
#
_cell.length_a   1.000
_cell.length_b   1.000
_cell.length_c   1.000
_cell.angle_alpha   90.00
_cell.angle_beta   90.00
_cell.angle_gamma   90.00
#
_symmetry.space_group_name_H-M   'P 1'
#
loop_
_entity.id
_entity.type
_entity.pdbx_description
1 polymer ?
#
loop_
_entity_poly.entity_id
_entity_poly.type
_entity_poly.pdbx_seq_one_letter_code
_entity_poly.pdbx_strand_id
1 'polypeptide(L)'
;MRYSILGMLLFFVGWAFAGNVTEQQARRVAVAFFQSAPLTRVSESDLRLVRDSESSLTRSSGAAPAYYVFDNVAGGGFVIVAGDDVASPVLGYSFTEEFPEGTLPPNVQGWLDGLREEINAARRDGVLPEEAVTRAWQDTRSGEAVVDLETARWDQGAPYNKLCPLYRTAQTYTGCTATALAIIMRYHQWPERGVGTLPAYVTTTNHLTIPAQKLGHAYDWDNMPLDYGRSYTQAQAQAVATLMRDCGYMLESDYGTDDNGGTGAYVDAVLRVAEYMDYDKSIRCVMRDSYSSSEWYELMQDELDSSRPILYTGSSEEAGHAFVLDGYTTNNYYSVNWGWSGYYNGYFLLSALDPEGQGAGGGSGSYNNGQVAVIGIQKDKGGEYVEDIRFYPYEAEGVLYNGISTLSTISTNLPFYFSAGMFINMGQQAFNGEVLFAMTDKNGQFVEELGTLTLELDPSYMTGWSKIQATITAPIQKGYRLRAYYRSENTPEWTLVRGNDEEGCVWEYILLDEYTIEQSTSFTYNKNDRKIYLTVSNGISVSLTDASGKAYNQTIRREGTSVTVNAILLPVGTYTLTLQRGNEQKDLRFTIGKAQ
;
A
#
# COMPACT_ATOMS: atom_id res chain seq x y z
N MET A 1 27.20 29.41 -52.19
CA MET A 1 26.00 29.33 -51.34
C MET A 1 26.38 28.75 -49.99
N ARG A 2 26.47 29.59 -48.98
CA ARG A 2 26.78 29.15 -47.60
C ARG A 2 25.44 29.01 -46.87
N TYR A 3 25.09 27.80 -46.48
CA TYR A 3 23.96 27.55 -45.57
C TYR A 3 24.46 27.68 -44.13
N SER A 4 24.02 28.72 -43.44
CA SER A 4 24.16 28.86 -41.99
C SER A 4 23.11 27.97 -41.32
N ILE A 5 23.57 26.91 -40.66
CA ILE A 5 22.75 26.11 -39.74
C ILE A 5 22.73 26.90 -38.43
N LEU A 6 21.61 27.55 -38.14
CA LEU A 6 21.33 28.18 -36.86
C LEU A 6 20.93 27.07 -35.87
N GLY A 7 21.90 26.61 -35.09
CA GLY A 7 21.64 25.67 -33.99
C GLY A 7 20.84 26.38 -32.92
N MET A 8 19.59 25.95 -32.76
CA MET A 8 18.73 26.34 -31.64
C MET A 8 19.24 25.61 -30.40
N LEU A 9 20.05 26.30 -29.59
CA LEU A 9 20.39 25.86 -28.23
C LEU A 9 19.11 25.92 -27.40
N LEU A 10 18.46 24.79 -27.20
CA LEU A 10 17.48 24.60 -26.13
C LEU A 10 18.24 24.65 -24.81
N PHE A 11 18.14 25.77 -24.11
CA PHE A 11 18.52 25.85 -22.71
C PHE A 11 17.53 24.99 -21.92
N PHE A 12 17.92 23.76 -21.60
CA PHE A 12 17.32 23.00 -20.53
C PHE A 12 17.65 23.73 -19.23
N VAL A 13 16.74 24.57 -18.75
CA VAL A 13 16.77 25.06 -17.38
C VAL A 13 16.40 23.85 -16.51
N GLY A 14 17.40 23.19 -15.98
CA GLY A 14 17.19 22.13 -14.98
C GLY A 14 16.43 22.73 -13.79
N TRP A 15 15.25 22.23 -13.54
CA TRP A 15 14.42 22.60 -12.41
C TRP A 15 14.90 21.81 -11.19
N ALA A 16 15.77 22.38 -10.38
CA ALA A 16 16.03 21.87 -9.04
C ALA A 16 15.01 22.56 -8.13
N PHE A 17 13.95 21.86 -7.77
CA PHE A 17 13.11 22.26 -6.65
C PHE A 17 13.78 21.74 -5.38
N ALA A 18 13.65 22.46 -4.28
CA ALA A 18 14.06 22.00 -2.96
C ALA A 18 12.80 22.03 -2.08
N GLY A 19 11.97 20.99 -2.16
CA GLY A 19 10.74 20.87 -1.39
C GLY A 19 9.48 21.39 -2.10
N ASN A 20 8.70 22.25 -1.45
CA ASN A 20 7.37 22.66 -1.93
C ASN A 20 7.33 23.23 -3.35
N VAL A 21 6.42 22.70 -4.15
CA VAL A 21 6.10 23.14 -5.51
C VAL A 21 4.99 24.17 -5.46
N THR A 22 5.19 25.34 -6.06
CA THR A 22 4.16 26.39 -6.16
C THR A 22 3.14 26.07 -7.26
N GLU A 23 1.93 26.66 -7.19
CA GLU A 23 0.91 26.54 -8.25
C GLU A 23 1.49 26.89 -9.64
N GLN A 24 2.29 27.96 -9.74
CA GLN A 24 2.88 28.36 -11.01
C GLN A 24 3.87 27.30 -11.56
N GLN A 25 4.64 26.68 -10.69
CA GLN A 25 5.54 25.57 -11.07
C GLN A 25 4.73 24.35 -11.51
N ALA A 26 3.72 23.95 -10.71
CA ALA A 26 2.82 22.85 -11.05
C ALA A 26 2.11 23.09 -12.40
N ARG A 27 1.65 24.31 -12.66
CA ARG A 27 1.03 24.70 -13.94
C ARG A 27 1.96 24.50 -15.14
N ARG A 28 3.26 24.80 -14.99
CA ARG A 28 4.25 24.56 -16.05
C ARG A 28 4.48 23.08 -16.29
N VAL A 29 4.53 22.26 -15.22
CA VAL A 29 4.57 20.80 -15.32
C VAL A 29 3.35 20.29 -16.10
N ALA A 30 2.15 20.74 -15.75
CA ALA A 30 0.92 20.40 -16.44
C ALA A 30 0.95 20.74 -17.93
N VAL A 31 1.45 21.93 -18.29
CA VAL A 31 1.65 22.32 -19.71
C VAL A 31 2.61 21.38 -20.42
N ALA A 32 3.78 21.12 -19.82
CA ALA A 32 4.79 20.22 -20.40
C ALA A 32 4.23 18.80 -20.59
N PHE A 33 3.48 18.31 -19.61
CA PHE A 33 2.84 17.01 -19.66
C PHE A 33 1.85 16.91 -20.84
N PHE A 34 0.88 17.81 -20.96
CA PHE A 34 -0.08 17.80 -22.07
C PHE A 34 0.59 18.00 -23.43
N GLN A 35 1.66 18.81 -23.51
CA GLN A 35 2.42 19.01 -24.75
C GLN A 35 3.23 17.77 -25.17
N SER A 36 3.50 16.85 -24.26
CA SER A 36 4.18 15.58 -24.57
C SER A 36 3.24 14.56 -25.25
N ALA A 37 1.92 14.74 -25.08
CA ALA A 37 0.92 13.87 -25.72
C ALA A 37 0.79 14.18 -27.21
N PRO A 38 0.56 13.15 -28.07
CA PRO A 38 0.32 13.37 -29.49
C PRO A 38 -0.89 14.30 -29.72
N LEU A 39 -0.70 15.37 -30.51
CA LEU A 39 -1.75 16.28 -30.99
C LEU A 39 -2.20 17.40 -30.03
N THR A 40 -1.62 17.61 -28.87
CA THR A 40 -2.10 18.62 -27.92
C THR A 40 -1.19 19.86 -27.92
N ARG A 41 -1.70 21.01 -28.35
CA ARG A 41 -1.05 22.33 -28.10
C ARG A 41 -1.76 22.98 -26.94
N VAL A 42 -1.15 22.91 -25.76
CA VAL A 42 -1.67 23.50 -24.52
C VAL A 42 -0.76 24.62 -24.07
N SER A 43 -1.33 25.74 -23.64
CA SER A 43 -0.66 26.86 -23.01
C SER A 43 -1.12 27.02 -21.56
N GLU A 44 -0.45 27.84 -20.77
CA GLU A 44 -0.84 28.09 -19.37
C GLU A 44 -2.27 28.66 -19.25
N SER A 45 -2.77 29.40 -20.26
CA SER A 45 -4.12 29.95 -20.29
C SER A 45 -5.21 28.92 -20.57
N ASP A 46 -4.86 27.74 -21.11
CA ASP A 46 -5.76 26.65 -21.40
C ASP A 46 -5.96 25.71 -20.19
N LEU A 47 -5.20 25.94 -19.14
CA LEU A 47 -5.29 25.17 -17.90
C LEU A 47 -6.06 25.92 -16.82
N ARG A 48 -7.10 25.31 -16.30
CA ARG A 48 -7.87 25.81 -15.17
C ARG A 48 -7.52 25.01 -13.91
N LEU A 49 -7.05 25.69 -12.85
CA LEU A 49 -6.94 25.05 -11.54
C LEU A 49 -8.35 24.80 -11.01
N VAL A 50 -8.72 23.52 -10.84
CA VAL A 50 -10.04 23.12 -10.36
C VAL A 50 -10.02 22.70 -8.90
N ARG A 51 -8.86 22.27 -8.39
CA ARG A 51 -8.69 21.85 -7.00
C ARG A 51 -7.21 21.92 -6.59
N ASP A 52 -6.98 22.11 -5.30
CA ASP A 52 -5.74 21.76 -4.61
C ASP A 52 -6.07 20.98 -3.32
N SER A 53 -5.08 20.36 -2.69
CA SER A 53 -5.29 19.52 -1.50
C SER A 53 -5.81 20.29 -0.28
N GLU A 54 -5.74 21.62 -0.29
CA GLU A 54 -6.17 22.51 0.81
C GLU A 54 -7.54 23.17 0.53
N SER A 55 -8.11 22.97 -0.65
CA SER A 55 -9.35 23.65 -1.08
C SER A 55 -10.58 23.27 -0.24
N SER A 56 -10.58 22.10 0.41
CA SER A 56 -11.64 21.63 1.29
C SER A 56 -11.45 22.02 2.75
N LEU A 57 -10.23 22.42 3.13
CA LEU A 57 -9.90 22.82 4.51
C LEU A 57 -10.20 24.30 4.69
N THR A 58 -10.80 24.67 5.82
CA THR A 58 -10.95 26.08 6.18
C THR A 58 -9.58 26.75 6.12
N ARG A 59 -9.44 27.79 5.31
CA ARG A 59 -8.21 28.54 4.92
C ARG A 59 -7.32 29.05 6.07
N SER A 60 -7.07 28.26 7.09
CA SER A 60 -6.32 28.69 8.29
C SER A 60 -4.96 28.02 8.47
N SER A 61 -4.58 27.01 7.67
CA SER A 61 -3.36 26.23 7.93
C SER A 61 -2.07 26.88 7.40
N GLY A 62 -2.16 27.69 6.34
CA GLY A 62 -0.96 28.24 5.68
C GLY A 62 0.01 27.17 5.14
N ALA A 63 -0.41 25.90 5.15
CA ALA A 63 0.37 24.79 4.62
C ALA A 63 0.41 24.84 3.08
N ALA A 64 1.53 24.43 2.49
CA ALA A 64 1.64 24.30 1.05
C ALA A 64 0.81 23.09 0.60
N PRO A 65 0.02 23.19 -0.50
CA PRO A 65 -0.74 22.08 -1.02
C PRO A 65 0.15 20.85 -1.30
N ALA A 66 -0.37 19.66 -1.08
CA ALA A 66 0.30 18.42 -1.43
C ALA A 66 0.15 18.08 -2.92
N TYR A 67 -0.89 18.57 -3.56
CA TYR A 67 -1.12 18.44 -5.00
C TYR A 67 -2.00 19.57 -5.55
N TYR A 68 -1.98 19.71 -6.89
CA TYR A 68 -2.81 20.61 -7.68
C TYR A 68 -3.49 19.83 -8.81
N VAL A 69 -4.77 20.11 -9.09
CA VAL A 69 -5.52 19.50 -10.19
C VAL A 69 -5.84 20.57 -11.23
N PHE A 70 -5.41 20.35 -12.45
CA PHE A 70 -5.67 21.26 -13.59
C PHE A 70 -6.51 20.56 -14.65
N ASP A 71 -7.61 21.18 -15.07
CA ASP A 71 -8.33 20.82 -16.28
C ASP A 71 -7.75 21.53 -17.49
N ASN A 72 -7.68 20.83 -18.62
CA ASN A 72 -7.40 21.40 -19.94
C ASN A 72 -8.71 21.78 -20.62
N VAL A 73 -9.09 23.07 -20.50
CA VAL A 73 -10.37 23.57 -21.03
C VAL A 73 -10.40 23.70 -22.56
N ALA A 74 -9.26 23.60 -23.23
CA ALA A 74 -9.17 23.73 -24.69
C ALA A 74 -9.33 22.38 -25.41
N GLY A 75 -8.83 21.29 -24.82
CA GLY A 75 -8.77 19.99 -25.46
C GLY A 75 -9.43 18.84 -24.68
N GLY A 76 -9.92 19.11 -23.48
CA GLY A 76 -10.37 18.09 -22.52
C GLY A 76 -9.21 17.45 -21.76
N GLY A 77 -9.55 16.69 -20.73
CA GLY A 77 -8.60 16.01 -19.86
C GLY A 77 -8.19 16.81 -18.63
N PHE A 78 -7.63 16.11 -17.66
CA PHE A 78 -7.07 16.70 -16.44
C PHE A 78 -5.68 16.17 -16.12
N VAL A 79 -4.95 16.86 -15.25
CA VAL A 79 -3.69 16.38 -14.69
C VAL A 79 -3.58 16.77 -13.21
N ILE A 80 -3.11 15.83 -12.39
CA ILE A 80 -2.81 16.03 -10.97
C ILE A 80 -1.31 16.13 -10.82
N VAL A 81 -0.82 17.28 -10.36
CA VAL A 81 0.60 17.57 -10.19
C VAL A 81 0.94 17.61 -8.71
N ALA A 82 2.02 16.96 -8.31
CA ALA A 82 2.50 16.98 -6.93
C ALA A 82 2.87 18.39 -6.48
N GLY A 83 2.58 18.69 -5.22
CA GLY A 83 2.93 19.95 -4.55
C GLY A 83 4.28 19.91 -3.83
N ASP A 84 5.04 18.83 -4.01
CA ASP A 84 6.38 18.64 -3.45
C ASP A 84 7.24 17.78 -4.36
N ASP A 85 8.54 18.06 -4.43
CA ASP A 85 9.46 17.34 -5.30
C ASP A 85 9.92 15.98 -4.73
N VAL A 86 9.52 15.66 -3.51
CA VAL A 86 9.70 14.33 -2.92
C VAL A 86 8.84 13.28 -3.63
N ALA A 87 7.72 13.70 -4.24
CA ALA A 87 6.80 12.85 -4.97
C ALA A 87 7.00 12.95 -6.49
N SER A 88 6.52 11.95 -7.22
CA SER A 88 6.48 11.98 -8.68
C SER A 88 5.72 13.21 -9.19
N PRO A 89 6.20 13.90 -10.25
CA PRO A 89 5.65 15.19 -10.67
C PRO A 89 4.18 15.12 -11.10
N VAL A 90 3.75 14.03 -11.73
CA VAL A 90 2.37 13.78 -12.13
C VAL A 90 1.87 12.57 -11.33
N LEU A 91 0.77 12.78 -10.59
CA LEU A 91 0.17 11.75 -9.73
C LEU A 91 -0.97 11.01 -10.41
N GLY A 92 -1.60 11.67 -11.40
CA GLY A 92 -2.67 11.10 -12.19
C GLY A 92 -3.10 12.04 -13.31
N TYR A 93 -3.74 11.50 -14.33
CA TYR A 93 -4.20 12.27 -15.49
C TYR A 93 -5.30 11.56 -16.28
N SER A 94 -6.02 12.32 -17.07
CA SER A 94 -6.81 11.84 -18.20
C SER A 94 -6.60 12.76 -19.40
N PHE A 95 -6.64 12.20 -20.60
CA PHE A 95 -6.65 12.99 -21.83
C PHE A 95 -8.05 13.26 -22.37
N THR A 96 -9.07 12.63 -21.81
CA THR A 96 -10.44 12.67 -22.30
C THR A 96 -11.45 13.15 -21.27
N GLU A 97 -11.29 12.74 -20.02
CA GLU A 97 -12.22 13.06 -18.94
C GLU A 97 -11.83 14.37 -18.24
N GLU A 98 -12.82 15.18 -17.86
CA GLU A 98 -12.63 16.35 -17.02
C GLU A 98 -12.63 15.96 -15.54
N PHE A 99 -12.06 16.81 -14.70
CA PHE A 99 -12.15 16.68 -13.26
C PHE A 99 -13.22 17.63 -12.72
N PRO A 100 -14.47 17.15 -12.52
CA PRO A 100 -15.58 18.02 -12.16
C PRO A 100 -15.34 18.77 -10.84
N GLU A 101 -15.80 20.02 -10.79
CA GLU A 101 -15.80 20.81 -9.56
C GLU A 101 -16.91 20.31 -8.61
N GLY A 102 -16.68 20.46 -7.30
CA GLY A 102 -17.67 20.11 -6.27
C GLY A 102 -17.23 18.96 -5.36
N THR A 103 -18.22 18.29 -4.77
CA THR A 103 -17.97 17.14 -3.87
C THR A 103 -17.53 15.95 -4.70
N LEU A 104 -16.39 15.38 -4.32
CA LEU A 104 -15.86 14.19 -4.98
C LEU A 104 -16.60 12.94 -4.51
N PRO A 105 -16.69 11.93 -5.38
CA PRO A 105 -17.07 10.59 -4.96
C PRO A 105 -16.12 10.09 -3.85
N PRO A 106 -16.62 9.32 -2.86
CA PRO A 106 -15.82 8.93 -1.71
C PRO A 106 -14.52 8.18 -2.07
N ASN A 107 -14.54 7.30 -3.08
CA ASN A 107 -13.34 6.59 -3.53
C ASN A 107 -12.30 7.52 -4.17
N VAL A 108 -12.71 8.47 -4.98
CA VAL A 108 -11.81 9.49 -5.56
C VAL A 108 -11.25 10.39 -4.45
N GLN A 109 -12.10 10.82 -3.52
CA GLN A 109 -11.67 11.63 -2.37
C GLN A 109 -10.67 10.85 -1.50
N GLY A 110 -11.00 9.61 -1.13
CA GLY A 110 -10.11 8.76 -0.32
C GLY A 110 -8.76 8.52 -0.98
N TRP A 111 -8.73 8.30 -2.30
CA TRP A 111 -7.48 8.16 -3.04
C TRP A 111 -6.62 9.44 -2.99
N LEU A 112 -7.22 10.59 -3.22
CA LEU A 112 -6.51 11.88 -3.15
C LEU A 112 -6.07 12.23 -1.73
N ASP A 113 -6.84 11.85 -0.72
CA ASP A 113 -6.46 12.00 0.69
C ASP A 113 -5.26 11.13 1.04
N GLY A 114 -5.21 9.88 0.55
CA GLY A 114 -4.05 9.00 0.68
C GLY A 114 -2.78 9.62 0.08
N LEU A 115 -2.83 10.12 -1.15
CA LEU A 115 -1.69 10.81 -1.78
C LEU A 115 -1.25 12.06 -0.99
N ARG A 116 -2.22 12.83 -0.44
CA ARG A 116 -1.92 13.99 0.42
C ARG A 116 -1.21 13.58 1.70
N GLU A 117 -1.67 12.53 2.36
CA GLU A 117 -1.08 12.01 3.59
C GLU A 117 0.33 11.50 3.36
N GLU A 118 0.56 10.77 2.29
CA GLU A 118 1.87 10.29 1.85
C GLU A 118 2.87 11.44 1.69
N ILE A 119 2.53 12.44 0.89
CA ILE A 119 3.39 13.61 0.64
C ILE A 119 3.64 14.39 1.95
N ASN A 120 2.60 14.59 2.76
CA ASN A 120 2.74 15.32 4.01
C ASN A 120 3.55 14.55 5.06
N ALA A 121 3.47 13.22 5.08
CA ALA A 121 4.32 12.38 5.93
C ALA A 121 5.78 12.49 5.50
N ALA A 122 6.09 12.36 4.20
CA ALA A 122 7.43 12.54 3.67
C ALA A 122 8.03 13.92 4.01
N ARG A 123 7.21 14.99 3.94
CA ARG A 123 7.61 16.34 4.37
C ARG A 123 7.98 16.39 5.85
N ARG A 124 7.14 15.80 6.74
CA ARG A 124 7.39 15.78 8.19
C ARG A 124 8.66 15.04 8.54
N ASP A 125 8.91 13.94 7.85
CA ASP A 125 10.04 13.05 8.11
C ASP A 125 11.33 13.52 7.41
N GLY A 126 11.24 14.58 6.59
CA GLY A 126 12.37 15.14 5.85
C GLY A 126 12.94 14.16 4.82
N VAL A 127 12.07 13.36 4.21
CA VAL A 127 12.44 12.41 3.13
C VAL A 127 12.98 13.21 1.94
N LEU A 128 14.10 12.77 1.40
CA LEU A 128 14.67 13.36 0.20
C LEU A 128 14.14 12.64 -1.04
N PRO A 129 13.94 13.35 -2.18
CA PRO A 129 13.50 12.72 -3.41
C PRO A 129 14.52 11.68 -3.89
N GLU A 130 14.04 10.55 -4.33
CA GLU A 130 14.85 9.52 -4.97
C GLU A 130 15.38 9.97 -6.33
N GLU A 131 16.43 9.32 -6.82
CA GLU A 131 17.03 9.66 -8.11
C GLU A 131 16.03 9.48 -9.27
N ALA A 132 15.17 8.46 -9.21
CA ALA A 132 14.12 8.21 -10.19
C ALA A 132 13.09 9.35 -10.20
N VAL A 133 12.62 9.78 -9.03
CA VAL A 133 11.71 10.93 -8.86
C VAL A 133 12.36 12.22 -9.38
N THR A 134 13.62 12.47 -9.00
CA THR A 134 14.37 13.63 -9.50
C THR A 134 14.47 13.64 -11.04
N ARG A 135 14.65 12.48 -11.67
CA ARG A 135 14.65 12.35 -13.14
C ARG A 135 13.27 12.59 -13.73
N ALA A 136 12.20 12.10 -13.07
CA ALA A 136 10.82 12.29 -13.53
C ALA A 136 10.43 13.80 -13.58
N TRP A 137 10.92 14.63 -12.67
CA TRP A 137 10.74 16.08 -12.73
C TRP A 137 11.41 16.76 -13.94
N GLN A 138 12.37 16.08 -14.57
CA GLN A 138 13.03 16.55 -15.80
C GLN A 138 12.36 16.01 -17.07
N ASP A 139 11.59 14.91 -16.97
CA ASP A 139 10.87 14.28 -18.06
C ASP A 139 9.48 13.82 -17.60
N THR A 140 8.47 14.64 -17.84
CA THR A 140 7.10 14.46 -17.35
C THR A 140 6.17 13.75 -18.35
N ARG A 141 6.70 12.89 -19.24
CA ARG A 141 5.88 12.18 -20.23
C ARG A 141 4.98 11.13 -19.59
N SER A 142 3.78 10.95 -20.16
CA SER A 142 2.77 10.01 -19.69
C SER A 142 3.13 8.52 -19.81
N GLY A 143 4.12 8.18 -20.64
CA GLY A 143 4.33 6.80 -21.08
C GLY A 143 3.34 6.37 -22.17
N GLU A 144 3.54 5.18 -22.72
CA GLU A 144 2.63 4.56 -23.69
C GLU A 144 1.77 3.53 -22.96
N ALA A 145 0.48 3.42 -23.32
CA ALA A 145 -0.38 2.36 -22.79
C ALA A 145 0.16 0.99 -23.23
N VAL A 146 0.35 0.09 -22.26
CA VAL A 146 0.78 -1.31 -22.50
C VAL A 146 -0.47 -2.19 -22.56
N VAL A 147 -1.36 -2.04 -21.60
CA VAL A 147 -2.66 -2.70 -21.54
C VAL A 147 -3.74 -1.65 -21.33
N ASP A 148 -4.85 -1.81 -22.01
CA ASP A 148 -6.05 -0.98 -21.87
C ASP A 148 -7.26 -1.88 -22.15
N LEU A 149 -7.88 -2.38 -21.07
CA LEU A 149 -9.05 -3.27 -21.14
C LEU A 149 -10.31 -2.41 -21.13
N GLU A 150 -11.17 -2.63 -22.10
CA GLU A 150 -12.43 -1.88 -22.17
C GLU A 150 -13.43 -2.38 -21.13
N THR A 151 -13.49 -1.73 -19.96
CA THR A 151 -14.46 -2.02 -18.91
C THR A 151 -15.68 -1.11 -18.96
N ALA A 152 -16.78 -1.53 -18.31
CA ALA A 152 -18.04 -0.80 -18.35
C ALA A 152 -18.00 0.47 -17.48
N ARG A 153 -18.51 1.58 -17.98
CA ARG A 153 -18.61 2.88 -17.28
C ARG A 153 -19.90 2.95 -16.45
N TRP A 154 -20.00 2.09 -15.46
CA TRP A 154 -21.18 1.95 -14.61
C TRP A 154 -21.13 2.83 -13.36
N ASP A 155 -22.26 2.86 -12.64
CA ASP A 155 -22.50 3.74 -11.50
C ASP A 155 -23.22 2.97 -10.39
N GLN A 156 -23.41 3.60 -9.25
CA GLN A 156 -24.04 3.01 -8.06
C GLN A 156 -25.52 3.40 -7.91
N GLY A 157 -25.99 4.41 -8.64
CA GLY A 157 -27.35 4.92 -8.62
C GLY A 157 -28.28 4.21 -9.63
N ALA A 158 -29.31 4.93 -10.10
CA ALA A 158 -30.21 4.39 -11.12
C ALA A 158 -29.54 4.36 -12.51
N PRO A 159 -29.73 3.29 -13.31
CA PRO A 159 -30.64 2.16 -13.13
C PRO A 159 -30.05 0.99 -12.32
N TYR A 160 -28.78 1.04 -11.95
CA TYR A 160 -28.01 -0.07 -11.37
C TYR A 160 -28.62 -0.54 -10.05
N ASN A 161 -29.06 0.38 -9.21
CA ASN A 161 -29.61 0.09 -7.87
C ASN A 161 -31.11 -0.25 -7.86
N LYS A 162 -31.76 -0.38 -9.01
CA LYS A 162 -33.22 -0.59 -9.12
C LYS A 162 -33.75 -1.76 -8.28
N LEU A 163 -32.96 -2.79 -8.06
CA LEU A 163 -33.30 -3.99 -7.28
C LEU A 163 -32.59 -4.04 -5.90
N CYS A 164 -31.86 -3.02 -5.51
CA CYS A 164 -31.35 -2.89 -4.17
C CYS A 164 -32.50 -2.69 -3.16
N PRO A 165 -32.33 -3.02 -1.86
CA PRO A 165 -33.38 -2.83 -0.86
C PRO A 165 -33.67 -1.35 -0.65
N LEU A 166 -34.86 -1.07 -0.11
CA LEU A 166 -35.22 0.28 0.32
C LEU A 166 -34.83 0.50 1.78
N TYR A 167 -34.20 1.63 2.08
CA TYR A 167 -34.12 2.16 3.43
C TYR A 167 -35.23 3.20 3.64
N ARG A 168 -36.23 2.88 4.46
CA ARG A 168 -37.47 3.65 4.57
C ARG A 168 -38.16 3.74 3.20
N THR A 169 -38.13 4.90 2.54
CA THR A 169 -38.70 5.12 1.21
C THR A 169 -37.65 5.43 0.15
N ALA A 170 -36.38 5.52 0.53
CA ALA A 170 -35.28 5.83 -0.36
C ALA A 170 -34.64 4.55 -0.93
N GLN A 171 -34.26 4.59 -2.18
CA GLN A 171 -33.49 3.53 -2.82
C GLN A 171 -32.07 3.58 -2.31
N THR A 172 -31.53 2.44 -1.82
CA THR A 172 -30.12 2.35 -1.43
C THR A 172 -29.23 2.26 -2.66
N TYR A 173 -27.94 2.55 -2.50
CA TYR A 173 -26.94 2.38 -3.56
C TYR A 173 -26.47 0.92 -3.68
N THR A 174 -25.85 0.59 -4.82
CA THR A 174 -25.23 -0.74 -5.03
C THR A 174 -24.02 -0.95 -4.15
N GLY A 175 -23.26 0.12 -3.85
CA GLY A 175 -21.98 0.10 -3.17
C GLY A 175 -20.80 -0.09 -4.13
N CYS A 176 -19.64 0.47 -3.76
CA CYS A 176 -18.47 0.49 -4.64
C CYS A 176 -17.92 -0.92 -4.93
N THR A 177 -17.88 -1.81 -3.92
CA THR A 177 -17.36 -3.19 -4.07
C THR A 177 -18.25 -4.00 -5.03
N ALA A 178 -19.58 -3.93 -4.86
CA ALA A 178 -20.51 -4.64 -5.74
C ALA A 178 -20.48 -4.07 -7.17
N THR A 179 -20.32 -2.75 -7.32
CA THR A 179 -20.21 -2.10 -8.63
C THR A 179 -18.92 -2.49 -9.33
N ALA A 180 -17.77 -2.45 -8.65
CA ALA A 180 -16.47 -2.86 -9.20
C ALA A 180 -16.50 -4.33 -9.63
N LEU A 181 -17.05 -5.22 -8.80
CA LEU A 181 -17.22 -6.63 -9.14
C LEU A 181 -18.11 -6.82 -10.36
N ALA A 182 -19.27 -6.15 -10.41
CA ALA A 182 -20.20 -6.24 -11.53
C ALA A 182 -19.59 -5.72 -12.85
N ILE A 183 -18.75 -4.68 -12.80
CA ILE A 183 -17.97 -4.17 -13.95
C ILE A 183 -17.03 -5.25 -14.47
N ILE A 184 -16.29 -5.94 -13.59
CA ILE A 184 -15.39 -7.05 -13.97
C ILE A 184 -16.19 -8.24 -14.52
N MET A 185 -17.31 -8.60 -13.90
CA MET A 185 -18.19 -9.67 -14.41
C MET A 185 -18.75 -9.31 -15.80
N ARG A 186 -19.08 -8.04 -16.05
CA ARG A 186 -19.51 -7.55 -17.36
C ARG A 186 -18.39 -7.65 -18.41
N TYR A 187 -17.14 -7.34 -18.03
CA TYR A 187 -15.99 -7.51 -18.91
C TYR A 187 -15.85 -8.96 -19.37
N HIS A 188 -15.93 -9.91 -18.45
CA HIS A 188 -15.88 -11.35 -18.76
C HIS A 188 -17.16 -11.89 -19.41
N GLN A 189 -18.29 -11.19 -19.31
CA GLN A 189 -19.63 -11.69 -19.65
C GLN A 189 -19.85 -13.10 -19.06
N TRP A 190 -19.65 -13.21 -17.75
CA TRP A 190 -19.67 -14.47 -17.01
C TRP A 190 -20.21 -14.27 -15.58
N PRO A 191 -20.92 -15.26 -15.00
CA PRO A 191 -21.32 -16.55 -15.58
C PRO A 191 -22.54 -16.45 -16.50
N GLU A 192 -22.90 -17.54 -17.20
CA GLU A 192 -24.22 -17.60 -17.84
C GLU A 192 -25.32 -17.57 -16.79
N ARG A 193 -25.12 -18.30 -15.66
CA ARG A 193 -26.03 -18.41 -14.51
C ARG A 193 -25.23 -18.57 -13.23
N GLY A 194 -25.65 -17.90 -12.18
CA GLY A 194 -25.15 -18.22 -10.84
C GLY A 194 -25.73 -19.54 -10.33
N VAL A 195 -25.10 -20.10 -9.30
CA VAL A 195 -25.49 -21.40 -8.71
C VAL A 195 -25.88 -21.26 -7.24
N GLY A 196 -26.71 -22.16 -6.73
CA GLY A 196 -27.06 -22.22 -5.32
C GLY A 196 -28.08 -21.17 -4.88
N THR A 197 -28.00 -20.82 -3.62
CA THR A 197 -28.85 -19.82 -2.96
C THR A 197 -28.02 -18.97 -2.03
N LEU A 198 -27.97 -17.67 -2.26
CA LEU A 198 -27.34 -16.71 -1.36
C LEU A 198 -28.12 -16.67 -0.05
N PRO A 199 -27.46 -16.71 1.11
CA PRO A 199 -28.14 -16.75 2.40
C PRO A 199 -28.85 -15.42 2.71
N ALA A 200 -29.90 -15.51 3.53
CA ALA A 200 -30.52 -14.31 4.12
C ALA A 200 -29.61 -13.72 5.18
N TYR A 201 -29.57 -12.39 5.29
CA TYR A 201 -28.80 -11.70 6.32
C TYR A 201 -29.49 -10.40 6.78
N VAL A 202 -28.96 -9.78 7.80
CA VAL A 202 -29.40 -8.47 8.29
C VAL A 202 -28.23 -7.50 8.22
N THR A 203 -28.43 -6.35 7.57
CA THR A 203 -27.40 -5.32 7.45
C THR A 203 -27.03 -4.75 8.81
N THR A 204 -25.76 -4.37 8.99
CA THR A 204 -25.22 -3.96 10.29
C THR A 204 -25.71 -2.55 10.69
N THR A 205 -25.63 -1.59 9.77
CA THR A 205 -25.91 -0.18 10.05
C THR A 205 -27.42 0.11 10.07
N ASN A 206 -28.15 -0.33 9.06
CA ASN A 206 -29.56 0.03 8.89
C ASN A 206 -30.54 -1.08 9.30
N HIS A 207 -30.03 -2.22 9.74
CA HIS A 207 -30.78 -3.40 10.16
C HIS A 207 -31.84 -3.84 9.14
N LEU A 208 -31.53 -3.72 7.84
CA LEU A 208 -32.37 -4.19 6.77
C LEU A 208 -32.31 -5.71 6.69
N THR A 209 -33.47 -6.36 6.66
CA THR A 209 -33.54 -7.80 6.42
C THR A 209 -33.45 -8.08 4.93
N ILE A 210 -32.38 -8.71 4.51
CA ILE A 210 -32.13 -9.13 3.14
C ILE A 210 -32.55 -10.58 3.01
N PRO A 211 -33.50 -10.89 2.11
CA PRO A 211 -34.00 -12.26 1.95
C PRO A 211 -32.97 -13.14 1.25
N ALA A 212 -33.05 -14.45 1.48
CA ALA A 212 -32.30 -15.42 0.69
C ALA A 212 -32.64 -15.28 -0.80
N GLN A 213 -31.61 -15.29 -1.66
CA GLN A 213 -31.77 -15.15 -3.11
C GLN A 213 -31.36 -16.42 -3.84
N LYS A 214 -32.33 -17.10 -4.46
CA LYS A 214 -32.03 -18.25 -5.32
C LYS A 214 -31.43 -17.74 -6.63
N LEU A 215 -30.25 -18.23 -6.97
CA LEU A 215 -29.59 -18.03 -8.25
C LEU A 215 -30.11 -19.03 -9.30
N GLY A 216 -29.53 -19.05 -10.51
CA GLY A 216 -29.89 -19.98 -11.59
C GLY A 216 -30.67 -19.32 -12.73
N HIS A 217 -31.04 -18.04 -12.60
CA HIS A 217 -31.51 -17.25 -13.74
C HIS A 217 -30.32 -16.89 -14.64
N ALA A 218 -30.58 -16.71 -15.96
CA ALA A 218 -29.54 -16.28 -16.87
C ALA A 218 -29.28 -14.78 -16.70
N TYR A 219 -28.01 -14.38 -16.79
CA TYR A 219 -27.62 -13.00 -16.94
C TYR A 219 -27.72 -12.58 -18.41
N ASP A 220 -28.44 -11.51 -18.67
CA ASP A 220 -28.70 -11.00 -20.02
C ASP A 220 -27.58 -10.00 -20.41
N TRP A 221 -26.41 -10.55 -20.72
CA TRP A 221 -25.20 -9.76 -21.04
C TRP A 221 -25.39 -8.85 -22.25
N ASP A 222 -26.18 -9.24 -23.21
CA ASP A 222 -26.49 -8.44 -24.42
C ASP A 222 -27.25 -7.16 -24.08
N ASN A 223 -28.07 -7.18 -23.03
CA ASN A 223 -28.79 -6.03 -22.51
C ASN A 223 -28.04 -5.26 -21.41
N MET A 224 -26.73 -5.47 -21.25
CA MET A 224 -25.88 -4.71 -20.35
C MET A 224 -24.85 -3.89 -21.15
N PRO A 225 -25.21 -2.70 -21.69
CA PRO A 225 -24.27 -1.86 -22.44
C PRO A 225 -23.10 -1.42 -21.56
N LEU A 226 -21.96 -1.10 -22.17
CA LEU A 226 -20.78 -0.58 -21.47
C LEU A 226 -21.04 0.80 -20.86
N ASP A 227 -21.94 1.57 -21.44
CA ASP A 227 -22.35 2.88 -20.96
C ASP A 227 -23.88 3.03 -21.09
N TYR A 228 -24.53 3.44 -20.02
CA TYR A 228 -25.99 3.67 -20.02
C TYR A 228 -26.39 5.06 -20.49
N GLY A 229 -25.45 6.02 -20.48
CA GLY A 229 -25.69 7.39 -20.91
C GLY A 229 -26.94 8.02 -20.28
N ARG A 230 -27.67 8.83 -21.07
CA ARG A 230 -28.90 9.51 -20.61
C ARG A 230 -30.17 8.73 -20.85
N SER A 231 -30.14 7.62 -21.59
CA SER A 231 -31.33 6.84 -21.94
C SER A 231 -31.02 5.35 -22.05
N TYR A 232 -31.86 4.54 -21.48
CA TYR A 232 -31.79 3.08 -21.53
C TYR A 232 -33.19 2.46 -21.57
N THR A 233 -33.28 1.23 -22.05
CA THR A 233 -34.54 0.47 -22.08
C THR A 233 -34.83 -0.18 -20.74
N GLN A 234 -36.07 -0.57 -20.49
CA GLN A 234 -36.46 -1.34 -19.30
C GLN A 234 -35.72 -2.70 -19.23
N ALA A 235 -35.46 -3.34 -20.38
CA ALA A 235 -34.67 -4.57 -20.42
C ALA A 235 -33.23 -4.35 -19.93
N GLN A 236 -32.59 -3.31 -20.42
CA GLN A 236 -31.24 -2.93 -20.00
C GLN A 236 -31.17 -2.60 -18.49
N ALA A 237 -32.11 -1.78 -17.99
CA ALA A 237 -32.22 -1.45 -16.58
C ALA A 237 -32.45 -2.70 -15.70
N GLN A 238 -33.29 -3.65 -16.18
CA GLN A 238 -33.53 -4.88 -15.44
C GLN A 238 -32.33 -5.83 -15.45
N ALA A 239 -31.62 -5.94 -16.58
CA ALA A 239 -30.43 -6.79 -16.73
C ALA A 239 -29.36 -6.39 -15.75
N VAL A 240 -28.92 -5.12 -15.76
CA VAL A 240 -27.85 -4.64 -14.87
C VAL A 240 -28.26 -4.67 -13.39
N ALA A 241 -29.49 -4.27 -13.08
CA ALA A 241 -29.97 -4.29 -11.69
C ALA A 241 -30.04 -5.70 -11.12
N THR A 242 -30.31 -6.73 -11.96
CA THR A 242 -30.28 -8.12 -11.54
C THR A 242 -28.87 -8.54 -11.15
N LEU A 243 -27.86 -8.24 -11.96
CA LEU A 243 -26.47 -8.52 -11.66
C LEU A 243 -26.01 -7.78 -10.38
N MET A 244 -26.31 -6.47 -10.29
CA MET A 244 -25.92 -5.65 -9.13
C MET A 244 -26.55 -6.15 -7.83
N ARG A 245 -27.82 -6.54 -7.83
CA ARG A 245 -28.48 -7.15 -6.67
C ARG A 245 -27.78 -8.43 -6.26
N ASP A 246 -27.50 -9.32 -7.20
CA ASP A 246 -26.89 -10.61 -6.89
C ASP A 246 -25.45 -10.44 -6.38
N CYS A 247 -24.67 -9.52 -6.97
CA CYS A 247 -23.37 -9.13 -6.42
C CYS A 247 -23.50 -8.61 -4.98
N GLY A 248 -24.37 -7.61 -4.75
CA GLY A 248 -24.51 -7.01 -3.43
C GLY A 248 -25.01 -7.99 -2.36
N TYR A 249 -25.93 -8.91 -2.71
CA TYR A 249 -26.41 -9.94 -1.78
C TYR A 249 -25.34 -11.00 -1.50
N MET A 250 -24.55 -11.38 -2.52
CA MET A 250 -23.42 -12.30 -2.35
C MET A 250 -22.35 -11.73 -1.44
N LEU A 251 -22.08 -10.43 -1.55
CA LEU A 251 -21.12 -9.71 -0.73
C LEU A 251 -21.64 -9.40 0.69
N GLU A 252 -22.92 -9.70 0.98
CA GLU A 252 -23.61 -9.29 2.21
C GLU A 252 -23.50 -7.78 2.45
N SER A 253 -23.71 -6.98 1.39
CA SER A 253 -23.56 -5.53 1.43
C SER A 253 -24.38 -4.89 2.54
N ASP A 254 -23.75 -3.98 3.30
CA ASP A 254 -24.42 -3.14 4.32
C ASP A 254 -25.07 -1.94 3.63
N TYR A 255 -26.30 -2.14 3.18
CA TYR A 255 -27.03 -1.21 2.32
C TYR A 255 -27.41 0.10 3.01
N GLY A 256 -27.13 1.22 2.34
CA GLY A 256 -27.44 2.56 2.82
C GLY A 256 -27.66 3.58 1.71
N THR A 257 -27.91 4.82 2.14
CA THR A 257 -28.10 6.02 1.33
C THR A 257 -27.08 7.09 1.71
N ASP A 258 -27.00 8.22 1.01
CA ASP A 258 -26.07 9.32 1.33
C ASP A 258 -26.21 9.80 2.78
N ASP A 259 -27.44 9.82 3.31
CA ASP A 259 -27.71 10.32 4.66
C ASP A 259 -27.16 9.42 5.78
N ASN A 260 -26.75 8.19 5.46
CA ASN A 260 -26.33 7.20 6.46
C ASN A 260 -25.11 6.37 6.07
N GLY A 261 -24.18 6.98 5.37
CA GLY A 261 -22.85 6.42 5.07
C GLY A 261 -22.75 5.58 3.80
N GLY A 262 -23.82 5.56 2.96
CA GLY A 262 -23.79 4.82 1.72
C GLY A 262 -23.93 3.30 1.89
N THR A 263 -23.52 2.54 0.90
CA THR A 263 -23.50 1.06 0.90
C THR A 263 -22.07 0.57 0.84
N GLY A 264 -21.69 -0.33 1.74
CA GLY A 264 -20.35 -0.92 1.81
C GLY A 264 -20.39 -2.45 1.85
N ALA A 265 -19.27 -3.09 1.49
CA ALA A 265 -19.04 -4.52 1.67
C ALA A 265 -17.55 -4.78 1.89
N TYR A 266 -17.25 -5.83 2.64
CA TYR A 266 -15.86 -6.28 2.82
C TYR A 266 -15.30 -6.81 1.50
N VAL A 267 -14.04 -6.47 1.20
CA VAL A 267 -13.41 -6.84 -0.08
C VAL A 267 -13.18 -8.35 -0.21
N ASP A 268 -12.91 -9.02 0.89
CA ASP A 268 -12.72 -10.49 0.94
C ASP A 268 -13.99 -11.27 0.62
N ALA A 269 -15.17 -10.67 0.80
CA ALA A 269 -16.43 -11.28 0.37
C ALA A 269 -16.50 -11.51 -1.15
N VAL A 270 -15.68 -10.82 -1.95
CA VAL A 270 -15.56 -11.02 -3.41
C VAL A 270 -15.11 -12.46 -3.73
N LEU A 271 -14.36 -13.11 -2.86
CA LEU A 271 -13.90 -14.48 -3.06
C LEU A 271 -15.05 -15.48 -3.20
N ARG A 272 -16.26 -15.14 -2.73
CA ARG A 272 -17.48 -15.96 -2.89
C ARG A 272 -17.92 -16.15 -4.36
N VAL A 273 -17.36 -15.39 -5.31
CA VAL A 273 -17.64 -15.62 -6.74
C VAL A 273 -17.24 -17.03 -7.20
N ALA A 274 -16.24 -17.64 -6.56
CA ALA A 274 -15.83 -19.01 -6.83
C ALA A 274 -16.90 -20.05 -6.40
N GLU A 275 -17.70 -19.72 -5.39
CA GLU A 275 -18.77 -20.60 -4.89
C GLU A 275 -20.08 -20.42 -5.67
N TYR A 276 -20.45 -19.15 -5.97
CA TYR A 276 -21.79 -18.83 -6.48
C TYR A 276 -21.83 -18.45 -7.95
N MET A 277 -20.70 -18.02 -8.54
CA MET A 277 -20.65 -17.41 -9.88
C MET A 277 -19.71 -18.12 -10.86
N ASP A 278 -19.34 -19.37 -10.58
CA ASP A 278 -18.53 -20.19 -11.48
C ASP A 278 -17.21 -19.51 -11.90
N TYR A 279 -16.58 -18.83 -10.94
CA TYR A 279 -15.25 -18.25 -11.10
C TYR A 279 -14.18 -19.18 -10.54
N ASP A 280 -12.94 -18.97 -11.01
CA ASP A 280 -11.80 -19.81 -10.65
C ASP A 280 -11.47 -19.72 -9.16
N LYS A 281 -11.19 -20.85 -8.54
CA LYS A 281 -10.90 -20.94 -7.10
C LYS A 281 -9.55 -20.37 -6.70
N SER A 282 -8.68 -20.09 -7.66
CA SER A 282 -7.39 -19.44 -7.40
C SER A 282 -7.50 -17.95 -7.06
N ILE A 283 -8.72 -17.37 -7.14
CA ILE A 283 -9.03 -16.01 -6.70
C ILE A 283 -8.55 -15.77 -5.27
N ARG A 284 -7.88 -14.65 -5.02
CA ARG A 284 -7.41 -14.28 -3.68
C ARG A 284 -7.28 -12.78 -3.48
N CYS A 285 -7.31 -12.36 -2.22
CA CYS A 285 -6.96 -11.01 -1.81
C CYS A 285 -5.47 -10.92 -1.52
N VAL A 286 -4.81 -9.88 -2.01
CA VAL A 286 -3.41 -9.55 -1.72
C VAL A 286 -3.32 -8.13 -1.15
N MET A 287 -2.48 -7.93 -0.15
CA MET A 287 -2.33 -6.65 0.54
C MET A 287 -1.03 -5.99 0.10
N ARG A 288 -1.08 -4.70 -0.26
CA ARG A 288 0.07 -3.93 -0.75
C ARG A 288 1.26 -3.99 0.20
N ASP A 289 0.99 -3.92 1.50
CA ASP A 289 2.00 -3.86 2.56
C ASP A 289 2.81 -5.15 2.73
N SER A 290 2.35 -6.24 2.08
CA SER A 290 3.05 -7.53 2.07
C SER A 290 4.05 -7.69 0.92
N TYR A 291 4.21 -6.68 0.07
CA TYR A 291 5.02 -6.74 -1.16
C TYR A 291 5.92 -5.51 -1.29
N SER A 292 7.11 -5.68 -1.84
CA SER A 292 7.89 -4.54 -2.33
C SER A 292 7.17 -3.84 -3.49
N SER A 293 7.53 -2.60 -3.80
CA SER A 293 6.92 -1.88 -4.93
C SER A 293 7.09 -2.62 -6.25
N SER A 294 8.28 -3.17 -6.51
CA SER A 294 8.54 -3.94 -7.73
C SER A 294 7.69 -5.22 -7.83
N GLU A 295 7.60 -6.01 -6.75
CA GLU A 295 6.74 -7.20 -6.71
C GLU A 295 5.26 -6.83 -6.89
N TRP A 296 4.82 -5.71 -6.31
CA TRP A 296 3.44 -5.24 -6.44
C TRP A 296 3.10 -4.84 -7.88
N TYR A 297 3.97 -4.06 -8.52
CA TYR A 297 3.77 -3.68 -9.91
C TYR A 297 3.80 -4.90 -10.84
N GLU A 298 4.75 -5.81 -10.66
CA GLU A 298 4.80 -7.07 -11.42
C GLU A 298 3.51 -7.87 -11.25
N LEU A 299 3.01 -8.03 -10.02
CA LEU A 299 1.77 -8.74 -9.73
C LEU A 299 0.54 -8.09 -10.39
N MET A 300 0.42 -6.76 -10.35
CA MET A 300 -0.70 -6.06 -11.02
C MET A 300 -0.58 -6.12 -12.54
N GLN A 301 0.62 -6.03 -13.09
CA GLN A 301 0.86 -6.12 -14.54
C GLN A 301 0.57 -7.53 -15.05
N ASP A 302 0.98 -8.58 -14.34
CA ASP A 302 0.69 -9.98 -14.71
C ASP A 302 -0.83 -10.26 -14.80
N GLU A 303 -1.63 -9.67 -13.91
CA GLU A 303 -3.08 -9.75 -13.98
C GLU A 303 -3.63 -9.08 -15.24
N LEU A 304 -3.21 -7.84 -15.50
CA LEU A 304 -3.68 -7.06 -16.64
C LEU A 304 -3.20 -7.65 -17.97
N ASP A 305 -1.94 -8.11 -18.06
CA ASP A 305 -1.41 -8.82 -19.23
C ASP A 305 -2.17 -10.12 -19.53
N SER A 306 -2.69 -10.76 -18.48
CA SER A 306 -3.57 -11.93 -18.59
C SER A 306 -5.03 -11.57 -18.89
N SER A 307 -5.32 -10.32 -19.21
CA SER A 307 -6.68 -9.80 -19.47
C SER A 307 -7.65 -10.02 -18.30
N ARG A 308 -7.16 -9.81 -17.07
CA ARG A 308 -7.93 -9.88 -15.83
C ARG A 308 -7.96 -8.49 -15.18
N PRO A 309 -9.05 -7.72 -15.33
CA PRO A 309 -9.24 -6.49 -14.58
C PRO A 309 -9.22 -6.79 -13.08
N ILE A 310 -8.64 -5.88 -12.31
CA ILE A 310 -8.38 -6.07 -10.88
C ILE A 310 -9.40 -5.28 -10.07
N LEU A 311 -10.08 -5.91 -9.10
CA LEU A 311 -10.80 -5.17 -8.08
C LEU A 311 -9.78 -4.67 -7.05
N TYR A 312 -9.68 -3.37 -6.93
CA TYR A 312 -8.68 -2.70 -6.11
C TYR A 312 -9.33 -1.83 -5.05
N THR A 313 -8.76 -1.79 -3.86
CA THR A 313 -9.22 -0.89 -2.80
C THR A 313 -8.09 -0.01 -2.32
N GLY A 314 -8.38 1.28 -2.15
CA GLY A 314 -7.58 2.18 -1.32
C GLY A 314 -8.23 2.30 0.06
N SER A 315 -7.45 2.51 1.12
CA SER A 315 -8.00 2.87 2.42
C SER A 315 -7.72 4.33 2.74
N SER A 316 -8.69 4.98 3.39
CA SER A 316 -8.52 6.22 4.12
C SER A 316 -8.93 5.97 5.58
N GLU A 317 -8.58 6.85 6.50
CA GLU A 317 -8.99 6.74 7.92
C GLU A 317 -10.51 6.62 8.11
N GLU A 318 -11.32 7.03 7.12
CA GLU A 318 -12.79 7.06 7.23
C GLU A 318 -13.51 5.92 6.51
N ALA A 319 -12.96 5.32 5.44
CA ALA A 319 -13.58 4.18 4.73
C ALA A 319 -12.66 3.58 3.64
N GLY A 320 -12.72 2.26 3.46
CA GLY A 320 -12.17 1.58 2.29
C GLY A 320 -13.06 1.78 1.05
N HIS A 321 -12.48 2.05 -0.10
CA HIS A 321 -13.22 2.27 -1.35
C HIS A 321 -12.70 1.37 -2.47
N ALA A 322 -13.63 0.66 -3.13
CA ALA A 322 -13.33 -0.24 -4.24
C ALA A 322 -13.50 0.45 -5.61
N PHE A 323 -12.64 0.07 -6.55
CA PHE A 323 -12.65 0.48 -7.95
C PHE A 323 -11.98 -0.59 -8.81
N VAL A 324 -11.89 -0.39 -10.12
CA VAL A 324 -11.29 -1.36 -11.05
C VAL A 324 -10.01 -0.78 -11.63
N LEU A 325 -8.93 -1.57 -11.63
CA LEU A 325 -7.78 -1.32 -12.50
C LEU A 325 -7.98 -2.13 -13.78
N ASP A 326 -7.92 -1.47 -14.91
CA ASP A 326 -8.21 -2.06 -16.23
C ASP A 326 -7.13 -1.79 -17.29
N GLY A 327 -5.98 -1.26 -16.88
CA GLY A 327 -4.86 -1.05 -17.77
C GLY A 327 -3.64 -0.43 -17.09
N TYR A 328 -2.53 -0.32 -17.81
CA TYR A 328 -1.33 0.37 -17.31
C TYR A 328 -0.45 0.88 -18.46
N THR A 329 0.45 1.79 -18.12
CA THR A 329 1.42 2.40 -19.05
C THR A 329 2.86 1.96 -18.76
N THR A 330 3.76 2.22 -19.68
CA THR A 330 5.21 1.97 -19.52
C THR A 330 5.85 2.71 -18.34
N ASN A 331 5.18 3.74 -17.80
CA ASN A 331 5.64 4.52 -16.65
C ASN A 331 4.84 4.19 -15.37
N ASN A 332 4.24 3.00 -15.28
CA ASN A 332 3.50 2.50 -14.12
C ASN A 332 2.29 3.36 -13.69
N TYR A 333 1.69 4.11 -14.60
CA TYR A 333 0.36 4.66 -14.36
C TYR A 333 -0.68 3.59 -14.67
N TYR A 334 -1.63 3.39 -13.76
CA TYR A 334 -2.70 2.42 -13.91
C TYR A 334 -3.98 3.11 -14.33
N SER A 335 -4.67 2.55 -15.32
CA SER A 335 -6.01 2.97 -15.72
C SER A 335 -7.00 2.57 -14.63
N VAL A 336 -7.72 3.56 -14.10
CA VAL A 336 -8.66 3.41 -12.99
C VAL A 336 -10.07 3.72 -13.47
N ASN A 337 -10.96 2.74 -13.32
CA ASN A 337 -12.39 2.92 -13.47
C ASN A 337 -13.02 3.03 -12.06
N TRP A 338 -13.43 4.23 -11.70
CA TRP A 338 -13.94 4.54 -10.37
C TRP A 338 -15.36 4.04 -10.09
N GLY A 339 -16.10 3.58 -11.12
CA GLY A 339 -17.51 3.17 -10.97
C GLY A 339 -18.47 4.34 -10.77
N TRP A 340 -18.23 5.48 -11.46
CA TRP A 340 -19.03 6.71 -11.42
C TRP A 340 -19.38 7.19 -12.83
N SER A 341 -20.01 6.33 -13.63
CA SER A 341 -20.39 6.65 -15.01
C SER A 341 -19.23 7.10 -15.91
N GLY A 342 -17.99 6.70 -15.59
CA GLY A 342 -16.76 7.12 -16.27
C GLY A 342 -16.19 8.46 -15.80
N TYR A 343 -16.90 9.23 -14.97
CA TYR A 343 -16.34 10.46 -14.39
C TYR A 343 -15.10 10.16 -13.57
N TYR A 344 -14.08 11.03 -13.67
CA TYR A 344 -12.79 10.94 -13.03
C TYR A 344 -11.90 9.78 -13.51
N ASN A 345 -12.38 8.91 -14.43
CA ASN A 345 -11.57 7.82 -14.97
C ASN A 345 -10.30 8.40 -15.62
N GLY A 346 -9.18 7.71 -15.45
CA GLY A 346 -7.89 8.15 -15.95
C GLY A 346 -6.78 7.24 -15.50
N TYR A 347 -5.57 7.70 -15.65
CA TYR A 347 -4.35 7.00 -15.28
C TYR A 347 -3.77 7.60 -13.99
N PHE A 348 -3.50 6.76 -13.00
CA PHE A 348 -3.03 7.18 -11.68
C PHE A 348 -1.84 6.34 -11.24
N LEU A 349 -0.93 6.95 -10.49
CA LEU A 349 0.07 6.20 -9.73
C LEU A 349 -0.62 5.51 -8.54
N LEU A 350 -0.19 4.30 -8.19
CA LEU A 350 -0.68 3.60 -7.00
C LEU A 350 -0.06 4.15 -5.70
N SER A 351 0.98 4.97 -5.80
CA SER A 351 1.65 5.66 -4.70
C SER A 351 2.24 6.99 -5.20
N ALA A 352 2.21 8.03 -4.38
CA ALA A 352 2.85 9.31 -4.70
C ALA A 352 4.38 9.22 -4.58
N LEU A 353 4.85 8.43 -3.63
CA LEU A 353 6.24 8.12 -3.39
C LEU A 353 6.53 6.78 -4.05
N ASP A 354 7.37 6.74 -5.05
CA ASP A 354 7.81 5.50 -5.70
C ASP A 354 9.15 5.05 -5.09
N PRO A 355 9.14 4.29 -3.96
CA PRO A 355 10.37 3.83 -3.32
C PRO A 355 10.98 2.69 -4.13
N GLU A 356 11.59 3.02 -5.28
CA GLU A 356 12.42 2.05 -6.00
C GLU A 356 13.59 1.62 -5.10
N GLY A 357 13.69 0.32 -4.82
CA GLY A 357 14.89 -0.32 -4.28
C GLY A 357 14.89 -0.62 -2.80
N GLN A 358 13.84 -0.36 -2.05
CA GLN A 358 13.71 -0.88 -0.70
C GLN A 358 12.87 -2.15 -0.75
N GLY A 359 13.46 -3.30 -0.41
CA GLY A 359 12.75 -4.57 -0.31
C GLY A 359 11.55 -4.46 0.64
N ALA A 360 10.67 -5.47 0.66
CA ALA A 360 9.60 -5.54 1.63
C ALA A 360 10.16 -5.18 3.02
N GLY A 361 9.68 -4.08 3.61
CA GLY A 361 10.21 -3.56 4.86
C GLY A 361 11.28 -2.47 4.76
N GLY A 362 11.43 -1.80 3.63
CA GLY A 362 12.35 -0.66 3.50
C GLY A 362 11.83 0.62 4.15
N GLY A 363 12.34 0.96 5.31
CA GLY A 363 12.42 2.31 5.90
C GLY A 363 11.12 2.95 6.39
N SER A 364 11.12 3.31 7.65
CA SER A 364 10.22 4.21 8.40
C SER A 364 8.94 4.69 7.67
N GLY A 365 7.86 3.94 7.82
CA GLY A 365 6.52 4.33 7.43
C GLY A 365 6.15 3.87 6.03
N SER A 366 5.38 2.78 5.90
CA SER A 366 4.69 2.49 4.65
C SER A 366 3.56 3.51 4.52
N TYR A 367 3.72 4.45 3.61
CA TYR A 367 2.72 5.49 3.31
C TYR A 367 1.53 4.95 2.49
N ASN A 368 1.52 3.64 2.17
CA ASN A 368 0.55 2.96 1.31
C ASN A 368 -0.31 1.94 2.08
N ASN A 369 -0.48 2.13 3.38
CA ASN A 369 -1.18 1.20 4.24
C ASN A 369 -2.63 0.94 3.77
N GLY A 370 -3.03 -0.32 3.80
CA GLY A 370 -4.40 -0.73 3.60
C GLY A 370 -4.87 -0.86 2.15
N GLN A 371 -4.00 -0.76 1.14
CA GLN A 371 -4.38 -1.08 -0.24
C GLN A 371 -4.49 -2.60 -0.41
N VAL A 372 -5.60 -3.05 -1.00
CA VAL A 372 -5.86 -4.48 -1.27
C VAL A 372 -6.27 -4.66 -2.72
N ALA A 373 -5.74 -5.68 -3.37
CA ALA A 373 -6.18 -6.12 -4.68
C ALA A 373 -6.81 -7.52 -4.60
N VAL A 374 -7.93 -7.71 -5.31
CA VAL A 374 -8.45 -9.06 -5.58
C VAL A 374 -7.96 -9.47 -6.95
N ILE A 375 -7.15 -10.51 -6.98
CA ILE A 375 -6.50 -11.05 -8.17
C ILE A 375 -7.03 -12.46 -8.52
N GLY A 376 -6.81 -12.91 -9.75
CA GLY A 376 -7.33 -14.20 -10.21
C GLY A 376 -8.82 -14.17 -10.55
N ILE A 377 -9.44 -13.00 -10.75
CA ILE A 377 -10.85 -12.90 -11.13
C ILE A 377 -11.00 -13.32 -12.60
N GLN A 378 -11.30 -14.58 -12.83
CA GLN A 378 -11.47 -15.16 -14.17
C GLN A 378 -12.50 -16.29 -14.14
N LYS A 379 -13.01 -16.66 -15.32
CA LYS A 379 -13.87 -17.85 -15.48
C LYS A 379 -13.15 -19.07 -14.94
N ASP A 380 -13.89 -20.00 -14.34
CA ASP A 380 -13.29 -21.24 -13.82
C ASP A 380 -12.49 -21.96 -14.93
N LYS A 381 -11.24 -22.21 -14.67
CA LYS A 381 -10.29 -22.95 -15.53
C LYS A 381 -9.77 -24.21 -14.83
N GLY A 382 -10.38 -24.57 -13.71
CA GLY A 382 -9.97 -25.71 -12.88
C GLY A 382 -8.82 -25.38 -11.93
N GLY A 383 -8.67 -24.10 -11.57
CA GLY A 383 -7.76 -23.69 -10.50
C GLY A 383 -8.20 -24.20 -9.15
N GLU A 384 -7.23 -24.39 -8.26
CA GLU A 384 -7.46 -24.81 -6.88
C GLU A 384 -7.37 -23.61 -5.93
N TYR A 385 -7.94 -23.74 -4.74
CA TYR A 385 -7.79 -22.75 -3.68
C TYR A 385 -6.32 -22.58 -3.31
N VAL A 386 -5.88 -21.31 -3.26
CA VAL A 386 -4.51 -20.97 -2.88
C VAL A 386 -4.42 -20.88 -1.37
N GLU A 387 -3.50 -21.63 -0.78
CA GLU A 387 -3.14 -21.48 0.63
C GLU A 387 -2.40 -20.17 0.84
N ASP A 388 -2.75 -19.45 1.91
CA ASP A 388 -2.16 -18.14 2.21
C ASP A 388 -1.97 -18.02 3.73
N ILE A 389 -0.76 -18.36 4.18
CA ILE A 389 -0.35 -18.25 5.57
C ILE A 389 0.50 -16.98 5.70
N ARG A 390 0.07 -16.09 6.61
CA ARG A 390 0.73 -14.81 6.84
C ARG A 390 1.08 -14.60 8.30
N PHE A 391 1.99 -13.68 8.57
CA PHE A 391 2.14 -13.09 9.87
C PHE A 391 1.03 -12.07 10.13
N TYR A 392 0.54 -12.06 11.38
CA TYR A 392 -0.42 -11.08 11.86
C TYR A 392 0.24 -10.23 12.96
N PRO A 393 0.34 -8.91 12.82
CA PRO A 393 0.92 -8.04 13.83
C PRO A 393 0.05 -8.04 15.10
N TYR A 394 0.71 -8.03 16.25
CA TYR A 394 0.03 -8.08 17.54
C TYR A 394 0.73 -7.19 18.56
N GLU A 395 -0.03 -6.33 19.21
CA GLU A 395 0.45 -5.47 20.29
C GLU A 395 0.13 -6.07 21.66
N ALA A 396 1.15 -6.19 22.51
CA ALA A 396 1.00 -6.58 23.91
C ALA A 396 1.86 -5.70 24.81
N GLU A 397 1.26 -5.16 25.88
CA GLU A 397 1.96 -4.34 26.88
C GLU A 397 2.72 -3.14 26.26
N GLY A 398 2.19 -2.55 25.18
CA GLY A 398 2.82 -1.44 24.45
C GLY A 398 4.04 -1.84 23.61
N VAL A 399 4.19 -3.13 23.31
CA VAL A 399 5.19 -3.67 22.39
C VAL A 399 4.49 -4.28 21.19
N LEU A 400 4.80 -3.78 20.00
CA LEU A 400 4.35 -4.37 18.75
C LEU A 400 5.25 -5.57 18.39
N TYR A 401 4.62 -6.71 18.19
CA TYR A 401 5.24 -7.93 17.70
C TYR A 401 4.76 -8.15 16.27
N ASN A 402 5.69 -8.25 15.33
CA ASN A 402 5.40 -8.50 13.93
C ASN A 402 6.40 -9.51 13.37
N GLY A 403 5.89 -10.59 12.79
CA GLY A 403 6.70 -11.62 12.15
C GLY A 403 7.79 -12.21 13.04
N ILE A 404 9.04 -12.09 12.63
CA ILE A 404 10.20 -12.60 13.36
C ILE A 404 10.89 -11.49 14.12
N SER A 405 11.02 -11.65 15.44
CA SER A 405 11.69 -10.69 16.30
C SER A 405 12.62 -11.38 17.29
N THR A 406 13.68 -10.71 17.71
CA THR A 406 14.59 -11.21 18.75
C THR A 406 15.18 -10.09 19.58
N LEU A 407 15.30 -10.34 20.89
CA LEU A 407 16.07 -9.52 21.82
C LEU A 407 17.49 -10.06 22.02
N SER A 408 17.81 -11.22 21.45
CA SER A 408 19.11 -11.87 21.55
C SER A 408 20.04 -11.33 20.48
N THR A 409 21.30 -11.11 20.84
CA THR A 409 22.34 -10.91 19.83
C THR A 409 22.57 -12.20 19.07
N ILE A 410 22.44 -12.16 17.76
CA ILE A 410 22.70 -13.30 16.87
C ILE A 410 24.19 -13.29 16.52
N SER A 411 24.87 -14.40 16.80
CA SER A 411 26.27 -14.62 16.43
C SER A 411 26.46 -16.04 15.92
N THR A 412 27.32 -16.21 14.94
CA THR A 412 27.64 -17.53 14.36
C THR A 412 28.12 -18.50 15.42
N ASN A 413 27.63 -19.75 15.38
CA ASN A 413 27.94 -20.84 16.30
C ASN A 413 27.52 -20.62 17.78
N LEU A 414 26.64 -19.65 18.05
CA LEU A 414 26.06 -19.45 19.37
C LEU A 414 24.55 -19.64 19.31
N PRO A 415 23.92 -20.36 20.27
CA PRO A 415 22.48 -20.48 20.32
C PRO A 415 21.84 -19.13 20.66
N PHE A 416 20.74 -18.82 19.99
CA PHE A 416 19.90 -17.66 20.25
C PHE A 416 18.43 -18.04 20.25
N TYR A 417 17.57 -17.13 20.75
CA TYR A 417 16.13 -17.30 20.72
C TYR A 417 15.53 -16.17 19.89
N PHE A 418 14.54 -16.53 19.09
CA PHE A 418 13.68 -15.56 18.44
C PHE A 418 12.21 -15.93 18.66
N SER A 419 11.35 -14.94 18.56
CA SER A 419 9.90 -15.10 18.56
C SER A 419 9.41 -15.05 17.12
N ALA A 420 8.47 -15.92 16.79
CA ALA A 420 7.81 -15.94 15.49
C ALA A 420 6.29 -16.09 15.66
N GLY A 421 5.56 -15.43 14.80
CA GLY A 421 4.12 -15.52 14.79
C GLY A 421 3.52 -14.14 15.02
N MET A 422 2.24 -13.92 15.24
CA MET A 422 1.15 -14.91 15.12
C MET A 422 0.98 -15.27 13.64
N PHE A 423 0.77 -16.55 13.35
CA PHE A 423 0.41 -16.96 11.99
C PHE A 423 -1.11 -16.90 11.83
N ILE A 424 -1.59 -16.38 10.71
CA ILE A 424 -2.99 -16.36 10.32
C ILE A 424 -3.18 -17.09 8.99
N ASN A 425 -4.27 -17.86 8.87
CA ASN A 425 -4.68 -18.42 7.59
C ASN A 425 -5.64 -17.44 6.88
N MET A 426 -5.14 -16.80 5.83
CA MET A 426 -5.93 -15.92 4.95
C MET A 426 -6.53 -16.68 3.76
N GLY A 427 -6.23 -17.97 3.61
CA GLY A 427 -6.81 -18.84 2.60
C GLY A 427 -8.26 -19.21 2.93
N GLN A 428 -8.94 -19.79 1.95
CA GLN A 428 -10.36 -20.15 2.05
C GLN A 428 -10.59 -21.59 2.59
N GLN A 429 -9.51 -22.37 2.79
CA GLN A 429 -9.55 -23.75 3.32
C GLN A 429 -8.62 -23.90 4.51
N ALA A 430 -8.88 -24.93 5.33
CA ALA A 430 -8.00 -25.26 6.45
C ALA A 430 -6.60 -25.63 5.93
N PHE A 431 -5.59 -25.06 6.55
CA PHE A 431 -4.18 -25.38 6.30
C PHE A 431 -3.72 -26.46 7.27
N ASN A 432 -3.02 -27.46 6.74
CA ASN A 432 -2.33 -28.49 7.52
C ASN A 432 -0.97 -28.73 6.89
N GLY A 433 0.08 -28.24 7.54
CA GLY A 433 1.40 -28.27 6.94
C GLY A 433 2.53 -27.94 7.91
N GLU A 434 3.62 -27.48 7.37
CA GLU A 434 4.83 -27.16 8.11
C GLU A 434 5.24 -25.70 7.85
N VAL A 435 5.85 -25.08 8.85
CA VAL A 435 6.54 -23.80 8.73
C VAL A 435 8.03 -24.02 8.99
N LEU A 436 8.88 -23.64 8.03
CA LEU A 436 10.33 -23.63 8.12
C LEU A 436 10.81 -22.21 8.46
N PHE A 437 11.70 -22.11 9.43
CA PHE A 437 12.49 -20.89 9.65
C PHE A 437 13.85 -21.06 9.00
N ALA A 438 14.29 -20.08 8.25
CA ALA A 438 15.54 -20.13 7.50
C ALA A 438 16.28 -18.80 7.52
N MET A 439 17.60 -18.87 7.44
CA MET A 439 18.41 -17.73 7.02
C MET A 439 18.50 -17.72 5.50
N THR A 440 18.21 -16.58 4.90
CA THR A 440 18.36 -16.34 3.46
C THR A 440 19.37 -15.24 3.20
N ASP A 441 19.94 -15.22 2.01
CA ASP A 441 20.72 -14.08 1.53
C ASP A 441 19.83 -12.88 1.19
N LYS A 442 20.45 -11.77 0.76
CA LYS A 442 19.74 -10.54 0.36
C LYS A 442 18.82 -10.73 -0.85
N ASN A 443 19.00 -11.77 -1.64
CA ASN A 443 18.19 -12.10 -2.83
C ASN A 443 17.12 -13.15 -2.51
N GLY A 444 16.97 -13.57 -1.23
CA GLY A 444 15.98 -14.56 -0.81
C GLY A 444 16.41 -16.02 -1.00
N GLN A 445 17.66 -16.30 -1.40
CA GLN A 445 18.15 -17.66 -1.53
C GLN A 445 18.44 -18.29 -0.17
N PHE A 446 18.04 -19.54 0.04
CA PHE A 446 18.29 -20.27 1.27
C PHE A 446 19.80 -20.40 1.54
N VAL A 447 20.23 -20.04 2.76
CA VAL A 447 21.59 -20.19 3.24
C VAL A 447 21.66 -21.29 4.30
N GLU A 448 20.73 -21.29 5.28
CA GLU A 448 20.70 -22.27 6.37
C GLU A 448 19.29 -22.42 6.92
N GLU A 449 18.85 -23.66 7.14
CA GLU A 449 17.60 -23.97 7.84
C GLU A 449 17.80 -23.89 9.35
N LEU A 450 16.86 -23.29 10.06
CA LEU A 450 16.97 -23.03 11.50
C LEU A 450 16.02 -23.87 12.35
N GLY A 451 15.03 -24.47 11.73
CA GLY A 451 14.07 -25.33 12.39
C GLY A 451 12.69 -25.27 11.74
N THR A 452 11.83 -26.23 12.09
CA THR A 452 10.45 -26.33 11.58
C THR A 452 9.45 -26.44 12.73
N LEU A 453 8.21 -26.07 12.45
CA LEU A 453 7.05 -26.37 13.29
C LEU A 453 5.89 -26.86 12.42
N THR A 454 5.04 -27.71 12.99
CA THR A 454 3.78 -28.12 12.36
C THR A 454 2.73 -27.06 12.63
N LEU A 455 1.91 -26.74 11.62
CA LEU A 455 0.86 -25.75 11.70
C LEU A 455 -0.45 -26.33 11.16
N GLU A 456 -1.48 -26.33 12.01
CA GLU A 456 -2.87 -26.65 11.63
C GLU A 456 -3.72 -25.41 11.92
N LEU A 457 -4.40 -24.85 10.91
CA LEU A 457 -5.05 -23.56 11.04
C LEU A 457 -6.28 -23.45 10.13
N ASP A 458 -7.46 -23.31 10.73
CA ASP A 458 -8.69 -23.05 9.98
C ASP A 458 -8.67 -21.66 9.32
N PRO A 459 -9.49 -21.41 8.27
CA PRO A 459 -9.60 -20.11 7.64
C PRO A 459 -9.93 -18.99 8.64
N SER A 460 -9.24 -17.86 8.54
CA SER A 460 -9.37 -16.70 9.43
C SER A 460 -8.96 -16.93 10.90
N TYR A 461 -8.45 -18.11 11.24
CA TYR A 461 -7.91 -18.36 12.57
C TYR A 461 -6.41 -18.03 12.62
N MET A 462 -5.94 -17.74 13.84
CA MET A 462 -4.54 -17.40 14.09
C MET A 462 -3.96 -18.17 15.25
N THR A 463 -2.64 -18.36 15.24
CA THR A 463 -1.88 -18.99 16.34
C THR A 463 -1.57 -17.98 17.45
N GLY A 464 -0.98 -18.51 18.55
CA GLY A 464 -0.20 -17.70 19.47
C GLY A 464 1.26 -17.54 19.01
N TRP A 465 2.05 -16.89 19.86
CA TRP A 465 3.50 -16.73 19.66
C TRP A 465 4.25 -18.03 19.85
N SER A 466 5.24 -18.28 18.98
CA SER A 466 6.19 -19.37 19.11
C SER A 466 7.56 -18.81 19.45
N LYS A 467 8.20 -19.35 20.49
CA LYS A 467 9.59 -19.08 20.84
C LYS A 467 10.47 -20.20 20.33
N ILE A 468 11.41 -19.87 19.47
CA ILE A 468 12.24 -20.82 18.74
C ILE A 468 13.71 -20.62 19.17
N GLN A 469 14.39 -21.72 19.45
CA GLN A 469 15.83 -21.73 19.65
C GLN A 469 16.53 -22.16 18.38
N ALA A 470 17.52 -21.41 17.93
CA ALA A 470 18.31 -21.73 16.75
C ALA A 470 19.79 -21.46 16.97
N THR A 471 20.60 -21.99 16.07
CA THR A 471 22.04 -21.69 15.98
C THR A 471 22.37 -21.55 14.51
N ILE A 472 22.95 -20.43 14.11
CA ILE A 472 23.46 -20.20 12.76
C ILE A 472 24.90 -20.67 12.72
N THR A 473 25.24 -21.52 11.76
CA THR A 473 26.62 -22.03 11.55
C THR A 473 27.26 -21.40 10.32
N ALA A 474 26.47 -21.00 9.35
CA ALA A 474 26.93 -20.29 8.17
C ALA A 474 27.35 -18.85 8.51
N PRO A 475 28.33 -18.26 7.78
CA PRO A 475 28.72 -16.87 7.98
C PRO A 475 27.56 -15.91 7.72
N ILE A 476 27.28 -15.03 8.69
CA ILE A 476 26.28 -13.98 8.57
C ILE A 476 26.88 -12.82 7.74
N GLN A 477 26.13 -12.34 6.75
CA GLN A 477 26.49 -11.17 5.95
C GLN A 477 25.38 -10.10 6.04
N LYS A 478 25.78 -8.85 5.85
CA LYS A 478 24.84 -7.71 5.85
C LYS A 478 23.73 -7.90 4.83
N GLY A 479 22.49 -7.72 5.29
CA GLY A 479 21.30 -7.86 4.48
C GLY A 479 20.77 -9.29 4.35
N TYR A 480 21.41 -10.28 4.99
CA TYR A 480 20.81 -11.59 5.19
C TYR A 480 19.58 -11.45 6.09
N ARG A 481 18.64 -12.38 5.98
CA ARG A 481 17.34 -12.29 6.67
C ARG A 481 16.97 -13.60 7.31
N LEU A 482 16.32 -13.51 8.48
CA LEU A 482 15.55 -14.63 9.02
C LEU A 482 14.14 -14.52 8.47
N ARG A 483 13.65 -15.61 7.86
CA ARG A 483 12.35 -15.70 7.20
C ARG A 483 11.64 -16.98 7.62
N ALA A 484 10.34 -16.98 7.50
CA ALA A 484 9.51 -18.19 7.61
C ALA A 484 8.93 -18.55 6.25
N TYR A 485 8.80 -19.84 6.01
CA TYR A 485 8.21 -20.41 4.80
C TYR A 485 7.23 -21.50 5.20
N TYR A 486 6.10 -21.60 4.53
CA TYR A 486 5.15 -22.69 4.74
C TYR A 486 5.13 -23.64 3.55
N ARG A 487 4.73 -24.89 3.81
CA ARG A 487 4.38 -25.86 2.80
C ARG A 487 3.34 -26.85 3.34
N SER A 488 2.59 -27.46 2.42
CA SER A 488 1.63 -28.52 2.70
C SER A 488 1.59 -29.54 1.55
N GLU A 489 0.64 -30.45 1.59
CA GLU A 489 0.35 -31.34 0.45
C GLU A 489 -0.14 -30.53 -0.78
N ASN A 490 -0.94 -29.47 -0.56
CA ASN A 490 -1.48 -28.62 -1.62
C ASN A 490 -0.45 -27.59 -2.11
N THR A 491 0.48 -27.18 -1.26
CA THR A 491 1.57 -26.25 -1.58
C THR A 491 2.91 -26.91 -1.25
N PRO A 492 3.41 -27.84 -2.10
CA PRO A 492 4.59 -28.66 -1.78
C PRO A 492 5.91 -27.88 -1.76
N GLU A 493 5.97 -26.75 -2.46
CA GLU A 493 7.14 -25.87 -2.48
C GLU A 493 7.11 -24.90 -1.31
N TRP A 494 8.30 -24.62 -0.74
CA TRP A 494 8.43 -23.65 0.34
C TRP A 494 7.99 -22.24 -0.12
N THR A 495 6.86 -21.79 0.39
CA THR A 495 6.25 -20.48 0.08
C THR A 495 6.49 -19.52 1.23
N LEU A 496 6.94 -18.30 0.93
CA LEU A 496 7.27 -17.28 1.91
C LEU A 496 6.03 -16.89 2.74
N VAL A 497 6.16 -16.98 4.08
CA VAL A 497 5.18 -16.36 4.99
C VAL A 497 5.39 -14.86 4.96
N ARG A 498 4.44 -14.15 4.41
CA ARG A 498 4.46 -12.69 4.34
C ARG A 498 3.74 -12.09 5.53
N GLY A 499 4.03 -10.85 5.84
CA GLY A 499 3.33 -10.05 6.84
C GLY A 499 3.18 -8.62 6.34
N ASN A 500 2.47 -7.80 7.08
CA ASN A 500 2.40 -6.37 6.83
C ASN A 500 3.44 -5.66 7.69
N ASP A 501 4.05 -4.60 7.16
CA ASP A 501 4.85 -3.70 7.97
C ASP A 501 3.92 -2.79 8.79
N GLU A 502 4.16 -2.72 10.08
CA GLU A 502 3.37 -1.92 11.02
C GLU A 502 4.27 -0.94 11.76
N GLU A 503 3.96 0.35 11.69
CA GLU A 503 4.65 1.44 12.42
C GLU A 503 6.20 1.34 12.35
N GLY A 504 6.75 0.92 11.18
CA GLY A 504 8.19 0.71 10.99
C GLY A 504 8.74 -0.60 11.59
N CYS A 505 7.87 -1.48 12.06
CA CYS A 505 8.21 -2.82 12.52
C CYS A 505 8.02 -3.81 11.36
N VAL A 506 9.10 -4.22 10.75
CA VAL A 506 9.09 -5.14 9.61
C VAL A 506 8.85 -6.60 10.06
N TRP A 507 8.15 -7.38 9.25
CA TRP A 507 7.81 -8.77 9.57
C TRP A 507 8.96 -9.77 9.38
N GLU A 508 9.98 -9.45 8.59
CA GLU A 508 11.21 -10.24 8.46
C GLU A 508 12.34 -9.64 9.30
N TYR A 509 13.19 -10.48 9.87
CA TYR A 509 14.31 -10.01 10.67
C TYR A 509 15.55 -9.84 9.80
N ILE A 510 16.00 -8.61 9.61
CA ILE A 510 17.21 -8.31 8.84
C ILE A 510 18.44 -8.54 9.71
N LEU A 511 19.27 -9.48 9.28
CA LEU A 511 20.58 -9.73 9.88
C LEU A 511 21.54 -8.63 9.43
N LEU A 512 22.06 -7.98 10.42
CA LEU A 512 23.07 -6.96 10.25
C LEU A 512 24.44 -7.65 10.26
N ASP A 513 25.41 -7.09 9.50
CA ASP A 513 26.79 -7.55 9.69
C ASP A 513 27.05 -7.73 11.16
N GLU A 514 27.69 -8.86 11.53
CA GLU A 514 28.17 -8.98 12.88
C GLU A 514 28.93 -7.70 13.17
N TYR A 515 28.20 -6.66 13.69
CA TYR A 515 28.90 -5.54 14.23
C TYR A 515 29.17 -4.29 13.38
N THR A 516 28.18 -3.60 12.88
CA THR A 516 28.36 -2.16 12.70
C THR A 516 28.06 -1.45 14.03
N ILE A 517 28.95 -0.58 14.46
CA ILE A 517 28.78 0.26 15.66
C ILE A 517 27.51 1.10 15.57
N GLU A 518 27.01 1.39 14.36
CA GLU A 518 25.81 2.20 14.11
C GLU A 518 24.52 1.58 14.64
N GLN A 519 24.42 0.28 14.64
CA GLN A 519 23.18 -0.46 14.90
C GLN A 519 23.05 -1.00 16.33
N SER A 520 24.11 -0.98 17.12
CA SER A 520 24.11 -1.49 18.50
C SER A 520 23.69 -0.44 19.53
N THR A 521 23.15 0.71 19.13
CA THR A 521 22.93 1.82 20.05
C THR A 521 21.52 2.39 19.96
N SER A 522 20.60 1.86 20.78
CA SER A 522 19.50 2.68 21.27
C SER A 522 20.03 3.52 22.43
N PHE A 523 19.98 4.83 22.29
CA PHE A 523 20.43 5.78 23.30
C PHE A 523 19.19 6.39 23.95
N THR A 524 18.89 6.02 25.19
CA THR A 524 17.74 6.56 25.93
C THR A 524 18.19 7.20 27.23
N TYR A 525 17.81 8.46 27.44
CA TYR A 525 17.99 9.12 28.73
C TYR A 525 16.69 9.03 29.53
N ASN A 526 16.75 8.35 30.67
CA ASN A 526 15.63 8.28 31.60
C ASN A 526 15.75 9.42 32.64
N LYS A 527 14.78 10.35 32.62
CA LYS A 527 14.75 11.52 33.51
C LYS A 527 14.50 11.15 34.98
N ASN A 528 13.83 10.02 35.25
CA ASN A 528 13.42 9.63 36.61
C ASN A 528 14.61 9.11 37.42
N ASP A 529 15.48 8.29 36.82
CA ASP A 529 16.64 7.74 37.47
C ASP A 529 17.96 8.42 37.05
N ARG A 530 17.86 9.39 36.15
CA ARG A 530 19.00 10.17 35.61
C ARG A 530 20.09 9.29 35.05
N LYS A 531 19.73 8.25 34.33
CA LYS A 531 20.66 7.32 33.67
C LYS A 531 20.49 7.36 32.16
N ILE A 532 21.57 7.07 31.47
CA ILE A 532 21.58 6.84 30.03
C ILE A 532 21.72 5.34 29.83
N TYR A 533 20.80 4.78 29.03
CA TYR A 533 20.77 3.36 28.71
C TYR A 533 21.14 3.16 27.24
N LEU A 534 22.01 2.20 27.00
CA LEU A 534 22.43 1.77 25.66
C LEU A 534 22.45 0.25 25.62
N THR A 535 22.12 -0.27 24.44
CA THR A 535 22.45 -1.67 24.12
C THR A 535 23.67 -1.68 23.21
N VAL A 536 24.72 -2.34 23.62
CA VAL A 536 26.02 -2.37 22.92
C VAL A 536 26.46 -3.81 22.74
N SER A 537 26.70 -4.23 21.49
CA SER A 537 27.10 -5.59 21.17
C SER A 537 28.42 -5.98 21.88
N ASN A 538 28.60 -7.28 22.12
CA ASN A 538 29.84 -7.79 22.66
C ASN A 538 31.03 -7.42 21.76
N GLY A 539 32.20 -7.12 22.35
CA GLY A 539 33.40 -6.71 21.60
C GLY A 539 33.51 -5.21 21.29
N ILE A 540 32.44 -4.40 21.52
CA ILE A 540 32.51 -2.95 21.44
C ILE A 540 32.94 -2.38 22.80
N SER A 541 34.02 -1.62 22.86
CA SER A 541 34.43 -0.87 24.04
C SER A 541 33.65 0.44 24.15
N VAL A 542 33.34 0.85 25.37
CA VAL A 542 32.59 2.08 25.64
C VAL A 542 33.43 2.95 26.56
N SER A 543 33.66 4.20 26.19
CA SER A 543 34.36 5.19 26.99
C SER A 543 33.61 6.53 26.99
N LEU A 544 33.76 7.31 28.05
CA LEU A 544 33.11 8.59 28.23
C LEU A 544 34.11 9.67 28.54
N THR A 545 34.10 10.77 27.78
CA THR A 545 34.97 11.93 28.01
C THR A 545 34.14 13.23 28.02
N ASP A 546 34.60 14.26 28.73
CA ASP A 546 34.08 15.62 28.58
C ASP A 546 34.74 16.38 27.42
N ALA A 547 34.32 17.61 27.19
CA ALA A 547 34.84 18.46 26.12
C ALA A 547 36.34 18.80 26.26
N SER A 548 36.94 18.60 27.45
CA SER A 548 38.39 18.77 27.70
C SER A 548 39.19 17.47 27.48
N GLY A 549 38.50 16.35 27.17
CA GLY A 549 39.12 15.03 27.03
C GLY A 549 39.30 14.27 28.36
N LYS A 550 38.78 14.79 29.47
CA LYS A 550 38.84 14.09 30.77
C LYS A 550 37.86 12.90 30.75
N ALA A 551 38.36 11.73 31.14
CA ALA A 551 37.60 10.49 31.18
C ALA A 551 36.69 10.36 32.42
N TYR A 552 35.50 9.77 32.20
CA TYR A 552 34.50 9.46 33.22
C TYR A 552 34.04 7.99 33.16
N ASN A 553 34.89 7.09 32.74
CA ASN A 553 34.58 5.67 32.54
C ASN A 553 34.04 4.97 33.80
N GLN A 554 34.35 5.46 35.00
CA GLN A 554 33.84 4.97 36.27
C GLN A 554 32.31 5.16 36.43
N THR A 555 31.68 5.99 35.59
CA THR A 555 30.22 6.18 35.59
C THR A 555 29.51 5.17 34.74
N ILE A 556 30.24 4.37 33.95
CA ILE A 556 29.74 3.36 33.04
C ILE A 556 29.64 2.02 33.76
N ARG A 557 28.48 1.40 33.70
CA ARG A 557 28.26 0.01 34.12
C ARG A 557 27.84 -0.80 32.90
N ARG A 558 28.45 -1.96 32.73
CA ARG A 558 28.13 -2.89 31.66
C ARG A 558 27.73 -4.26 32.23
N GLU A 559 26.60 -4.78 31.77
CA GLU A 559 26.09 -6.13 32.04
C GLU A 559 25.71 -6.79 30.72
N GLY A 560 26.60 -7.64 30.20
CA GLY A 560 26.42 -8.22 28.86
C GLY A 560 26.38 -7.15 27.77
N THR A 561 25.27 -7.08 27.03
CA THR A 561 25.02 -6.06 26.01
C THR A 561 24.44 -4.76 26.58
N SER A 562 23.93 -4.76 27.80
CA SER A 562 23.36 -3.56 28.43
C SER A 562 24.49 -2.69 29.02
N VAL A 563 24.50 -1.42 28.62
CA VAL A 563 25.41 -0.39 29.15
C VAL A 563 24.59 0.72 29.78
N THR A 564 24.91 1.08 31.00
CA THR A 564 24.27 2.17 31.73
C THR A 564 25.33 3.20 32.10
N VAL A 565 25.03 4.49 31.80
CA VAL A 565 25.87 5.62 32.28
C VAL A 565 25.10 6.34 33.37
N ASN A 566 25.68 6.44 34.56
CA ASN A 566 25.08 7.16 35.68
C ASN A 566 25.30 8.66 35.53
N ALA A 567 24.36 9.37 34.97
CA ALA A 567 24.43 10.81 34.70
C ALA A 567 24.40 11.68 35.97
N ILE A 568 23.98 11.13 37.13
CA ILE A 568 24.01 11.84 38.41
C ILE A 568 25.45 12.17 38.80
N LEU A 569 26.40 11.32 38.45
CA LEU A 569 27.82 11.46 38.80
C LEU A 569 28.59 12.35 37.83
N LEU A 570 27.93 12.90 36.80
CA LEU A 570 28.56 13.76 35.80
C LEU A 570 28.34 15.25 36.15
N PRO A 571 29.40 16.08 36.19
CA PRO A 571 29.27 17.53 36.25
C PRO A 571 28.43 18.11 35.11
N VAL A 572 27.96 19.36 35.27
CA VAL A 572 27.34 20.09 34.16
C VAL A 572 28.35 20.27 33.04
N GLY A 573 27.99 19.86 31.82
CA GLY A 573 28.89 19.94 30.68
C GLY A 573 28.46 19.09 29.50
N THR A 574 29.18 19.16 28.41
CA THR A 574 29.00 18.33 27.23
C THR A 574 29.95 17.14 27.28
N TYR A 575 29.42 15.98 26.97
CA TYR A 575 30.12 14.70 27.04
C TYR A 575 30.06 13.99 25.69
N THR A 576 31.10 13.24 25.39
CA THR A 576 31.19 12.32 24.25
C THR A 576 31.32 10.90 24.77
N LEU A 577 30.34 10.06 24.46
CA LEU A 577 30.39 8.63 24.67
C LEU A 577 30.92 8.01 23.38
N THR A 578 32.14 7.45 23.47
CA THR A 578 32.79 6.83 22.32
C THR A 578 32.62 5.32 22.40
N LEU A 579 32.09 4.77 21.34
CA LEU A 579 31.98 3.34 21.08
C LEU A 579 33.10 2.98 20.11
N GLN A 580 33.90 1.96 20.42
CA GLN A 580 35.02 1.58 19.57
C GLN A 580 35.14 0.07 19.44
N ARG A 581 35.44 -0.37 18.21
CA ARG A 581 35.74 -1.74 17.88
C ARG A 581 36.76 -1.80 16.76
N GLY A 582 37.94 -2.29 17.06
CA GLY A 582 39.06 -2.23 16.13
C GLY A 582 39.28 -0.80 15.61
N ASN A 583 39.17 -0.61 14.29
CA ASN A 583 39.32 0.71 13.65
C ASN A 583 37.99 1.48 13.51
N GLU A 584 36.88 0.88 13.88
CA GLU A 584 35.58 1.55 13.83
C GLU A 584 35.31 2.33 15.11
N GLN A 585 34.83 3.55 14.99
CA GLN A 585 34.48 4.42 16.12
C GLN A 585 33.19 5.18 15.82
N LYS A 586 32.31 5.30 16.85
CA LYS A 586 31.15 6.16 16.86
C LYS A 586 31.12 7.00 18.12
N ASP A 587 30.90 8.29 17.94
CA ASP A 587 30.81 9.26 19.02
C ASP A 587 29.37 9.71 19.22
N LEU A 588 28.83 9.50 20.41
CA LEU A 588 27.50 9.96 20.81
C LEU A 588 27.68 11.15 21.77
N ARG A 589 27.18 12.34 21.41
CA ARG A 589 27.32 13.55 22.22
C ARG A 589 26.01 13.86 22.96
N PHE A 590 26.17 14.22 24.24
CA PHE A 590 25.05 14.67 25.06
C PHE A 590 25.47 15.76 26.04
N THR A 591 24.53 16.51 26.57
CA THR A 591 24.80 17.61 27.51
C THR A 591 24.05 17.37 28.83
N ILE A 592 24.76 17.47 29.93
CA ILE A 592 24.19 17.52 31.28
C ILE A 592 23.99 18.97 31.66
N GLY A 593 22.71 19.36 31.79
CA GLY A 593 22.33 20.71 32.25
C GLY A 593 22.27 20.85 33.76
N LYS A 594 22.18 22.07 34.28
CA LYS A 594 21.85 22.31 35.70
C LYS A 594 20.45 21.74 35.98
N ALA A 595 20.33 20.99 37.09
CA ALA A 595 19.02 20.59 37.58
C ALA A 595 18.21 21.89 37.87
N GLN A 596 17.07 22.03 37.22
CA GLN A 596 16.06 23.04 37.60
C GLN A 596 15.35 22.59 38.85
#